data_e8bbd9b9eb0c900a7144dc2353d78cbc
#
_entry.id   e8bbd9b9eb0c900a7144dc2353d78cbc
#
_cell.length_a   1.000
_cell.length_b   1.000
_cell.length_c   1.000
_cell.angle_alpha   90.00
_cell.angle_beta   90.00
_cell.angle_gamma   90.00
#
_symmetry.space_group_name_H-M   'P 1'
#
loop_
_entity.id
_entity.type
_entity.pdbx_description
1 polymer ?
#
loop_
_entity_poly.entity_id
_entity_poly.type
_entity_poly.pdbx_seq_one_letter_code
_entity_poly.pdbx_strand_id
1 'polypeptide(L)'
;MEKYIYDKNNGLWYELQGDYYIPCLVLEEDAQPIGMWGRKYLRHIREHRPVLHTTLLLSGKLNSYLAEIDNRAAEMFDRLVKQLAEKEGITEQLKAQDQMAWVGAMNNIRNRAEEIVNAEVIFA
;
A
#
# COMPACT_ATOMS: atom_id res chain seq x y z
N MET A 1 -2.08 8.15 37.55
CA MET A 1 -2.58 8.12 36.18
C MET A 1 -2.35 6.73 35.58
N GLU A 2 -3.34 6.24 34.91
CA GLU A 2 -3.21 4.97 34.22
C GLU A 2 -2.32 5.14 32.98
N LYS A 3 -1.47 4.17 32.74
CA LYS A 3 -0.57 4.20 31.60
C LYS A 3 -1.33 4.09 30.25
N TYR A 4 -2.45 3.36 30.25
CA TYR A 4 -3.29 3.17 29.06
C TYR A 4 -4.73 3.53 29.39
N ILE A 5 -5.38 4.23 28.46
CA ILE A 5 -6.82 4.50 28.54
C ILE A 5 -7.47 4.14 27.19
N TYR A 6 -8.73 3.75 27.27
CA TYR A 6 -9.52 3.40 26.09
C TYR A 6 -10.63 4.43 25.88
N ASP A 7 -10.70 4.99 24.70
CA ASP A 7 -11.75 5.92 24.31
C ASP A 7 -12.83 5.19 23.51
N LYS A 8 -14.01 5.09 24.09
CA LYS A 8 -15.14 4.39 23.46
C LYS A 8 -15.71 5.13 22.26
N ASN A 9 -15.48 6.44 22.17
CA ASN A 9 -16.02 7.25 21.08
C ASN A 9 -15.32 6.99 19.76
N ASN A 10 -14.00 6.74 19.80
CA ASN A 10 -13.22 6.48 18.59
C ASN A 10 -12.64 5.06 18.52
N GLY A 11 -12.80 4.26 19.58
CA GLY A 11 -12.31 2.89 19.62
C GLY A 11 -10.80 2.76 19.69
N LEU A 12 -10.10 3.80 20.14
CA LEU A 12 -8.65 3.80 20.21
C LEU A 12 -8.16 3.72 21.63
N TRP A 13 -7.04 3.06 21.82
CA TRP A 13 -6.27 3.09 23.05
C TRP A 13 -5.27 4.23 23.00
N TYR A 14 -4.99 4.81 24.17
CA TYR A 14 -4.01 5.86 24.32
C TYR A 14 -2.98 5.45 25.36
N GLU A 15 -1.72 5.72 25.06
CA GLU A 15 -0.62 5.48 25.97
C GLU A 15 -0.15 6.80 26.56
N LEU A 16 0.07 6.81 27.88
CA LEU A 16 0.61 7.98 28.56
C LEU A 16 2.11 8.09 28.27
N GLN A 17 2.49 9.19 27.63
CA GLN A 17 3.89 9.55 27.41
C GLN A 17 4.14 10.95 27.97
N GLY A 18 4.89 11.02 29.08
CA GLY A 18 5.04 12.26 29.81
C GLY A 18 3.70 12.70 30.40
N ASP A 19 3.24 13.89 30.03
CA ASP A 19 1.97 14.44 30.51
C ASP A 19 0.83 14.27 29.50
N TYR A 20 1.06 13.60 28.38
CA TYR A 20 0.10 13.50 27.29
C TYR A 20 -0.24 12.06 26.96
N TYR A 21 -1.50 11.84 26.59
CA TYR A 21 -1.94 10.58 26.03
C TYR A 21 -1.81 10.61 24.51
N ILE A 22 -1.06 9.65 23.98
CA ILE A 22 -0.83 9.52 22.54
C ILE A 22 -1.58 8.29 22.03
N PRO A 23 -2.30 8.40 20.91
CA PRO A 23 -3.02 7.25 20.36
C PRO A 23 -2.09 6.08 20.06
N CYS A 24 -2.47 4.91 20.54
CA CYS A 24 -1.75 3.68 20.26
C CYS A 24 -2.27 3.12 18.93
N LEU A 25 -1.62 3.47 17.84
CA LEU A 25 -2.02 3.02 16.51
C LEU A 25 -1.62 1.57 16.22
N VAL A 26 -0.81 0.97 17.09
CA VAL A 26 -0.19 -0.34 16.86
C VAL A 26 -0.89 -1.46 17.63
N LEU A 27 -1.96 -1.16 18.36
CA LEU A 27 -2.63 -2.13 19.23
C LEU A 27 -3.67 -2.99 18.54
N GLU A 28 -3.88 -2.82 17.28
CA GLU A 28 -4.78 -3.68 16.56
C GLU A 28 -4.07 -4.98 16.27
N GLU A 29 -4.63 -6.06 16.76
CA GLU A 29 -4.15 -7.42 16.47
C GLU A 29 -4.16 -7.70 14.98
N ASP A 30 -4.92 -6.91 14.22
CA ASP A 30 -5.08 -7.00 12.79
C ASP A 30 -4.23 -6.00 12.00
N ALA A 31 -3.25 -5.36 12.64
CA ALA A 31 -2.36 -4.42 11.96
C ALA A 31 -1.52 -5.14 10.92
N GLN A 32 -1.99 -5.14 9.68
CA GLN A 32 -1.28 -5.75 8.57
C GLN A 32 -0.20 -4.79 8.05
N PRO A 33 0.96 -5.33 7.62
CA PRO A 33 1.98 -4.48 7.04
C PRO A 33 1.46 -3.87 5.74
N ILE A 34 1.72 -2.58 5.57
CA ILE A 34 1.34 -1.83 4.39
C ILE A 34 2.58 -1.60 3.55
N GLY A 35 2.55 -2.05 2.30
CA GLY A 35 3.65 -1.90 1.37
C GLY A 35 3.63 -0.58 0.62
N MET A 36 4.42 -0.51 -0.44
CA MET A 36 4.58 0.68 -1.27
C MET A 36 3.26 1.19 -1.84
N TRP A 37 2.41 0.29 -2.35
CA TRP A 37 1.15 0.65 -2.98
C TRP A 37 0.16 1.25 -1.99
N GLY A 38 0.05 0.65 -0.81
CA GLY A 38 -0.80 1.17 0.25
C GLY A 38 -0.37 2.53 0.73
N ARG A 39 0.94 2.77 0.83
CA ARG A 39 1.49 4.08 1.20
C ARG A 39 1.20 5.15 0.16
N LYS A 40 1.31 4.81 -1.12
CA LYS A 40 0.94 5.73 -2.21
C LYS A 40 -0.53 6.10 -2.15
N TYR A 41 -1.39 5.11 -1.93
CA TYR A 41 -2.83 5.34 -1.80
C TYR A 41 -3.15 6.22 -0.60
N LEU A 42 -2.50 5.96 0.54
CA LEU A 42 -2.67 6.79 1.74
C LEU A 42 -2.33 8.26 1.46
N ARG A 43 -1.21 8.50 0.80
CA ARG A 43 -0.80 9.85 0.43
C ARG A 43 -1.84 10.50 -0.49
N HIS A 44 -2.32 9.76 -1.47
CA HIS A 44 -3.31 10.25 -2.42
C HIS A 44 -4.60 10.66 -1.74
N ILE A 45 -5.18 9.81 -0.89
CA ILE A 45 -6.44 10.13 -0.21
C ILE A 45 -6.27 11.26 0.81
N ARG A 46 -5.11 11.34 1.44
CA ARG A 46 -4.81 12.41 2.39
C ARG A 46 -4.78 13.78 1.68
N GLU A 47 -4.22 13.84 0.49
CA GLU A 47 -4.07 15.08 -0.29
C GLU A 47 -5.32 15.42 -1.09
N HIS A 48 -5.99 14.44 -1.68
CA HIS A 48 -7.08 14.64 -2.64
C HIS A 48 -8.45 14.22 -2.15
N ARG A 49 -8.53 13.38 -1.13
CA ARG A 49 -9.79 12.90 -0.55
C ARG A 49 -9.74 12.94 0.98
N PRO A 50 -9.58 14.14 1.56
CA PRO A 50 -9.42 14.24 3.02
C PRO A 50 -10.61 13.73 3.81
N VAL A 51 -11.82 13.82 3.28
CA VAL A 51 -13.02 13.30 3.96
C VAL A 51 -12.96 11.77 4.07
N LEU A 52 -12.58 11.10 2.99
CA LEU A 52 -12.42 9.64 3.00
C LEU A 52 -11.35 9.22 3.98
N HIS A 53 -10.20 9.89 3.96
CA HIS A 53 -9.10 9.64 4.88
C HIS A 53 -9.56 9.76 6.34
N THR A 54 -10.21 10.85 6.67
CA THR A 54 -10.70 11.11 8.03
C THR A 54 -11.73 10.07 8.45
N THR A 55 -12.67 9.73 7.57
CA THR A 55 -13.71 8.73 7.85
C THR A 55 -13.08 7.36 8.15
N LEU A 56 -12.12 6.93 7.35
CA LEU A 56 -11.44 5.65 7.57
C LEU A 56 -10.61 5.66 8.85
N LEU A 57 -9.93 6.77 9.11
CA LEU A 57 -9.11 6.93 10.30
C LEU A 57 -9.97 6.83 11.57
N LEU A 58 -11.08 7.57 11.61
CA LEU A 58 -11.97 7.61 12.77
C LEU A 58 -12.70 6.30 12.99
N SER A 59 -13.01 5.56 11.93
CA SER A 59 -13.69 4.26 12.05
C SER A 59 -12.74 3.13 12.43
N GLY A 60 -11.42 3.38 12.47
CA GLY A 60 -10.41 2.36 12.77
C GLY A 60 -10.18 1.37 11.64
N LYS A 61 -10.69 1.65 10.44
CA LYS A 61 -10.60 0.75 9.28
C LYS A 61 -9.54 1.16 8.28
N LEU A 62 -8.82 2.25 8.54
CA LEU A 62 -7.84 2.78 7.60
C LEU A 62 -6.77 1.75 7.26
N ASN A 63 -6.18 1.11 8.26
CA ASN A 63 -5.11 0.14 8.04
C ASN A 63 -5.58 -1.07 7.22
N SER A 64 -6.75 -1.63 7.56
CA SER A 64 -7.32 -2.76 6.82
C SER A 64 -7.63 -2.38 5.37
N TYR A 65 -8.15 -1.20 5.16
CA TYR A 65 -8.45 -0.68 3.83
C TYR A 65 -7.20 -0.51 2.99
N LEU A 66 -6.15 0.09 3.58
CA LEU A 66 -4.87 0.26 2.90
C LEU A 66 -4.19 -1.07 2.59
N ALA A 67 -4.28 -2.04 3.48
CA ALA A 67 -3.74 -3.37 3.25
C ALA A 67 -4.45 -4.07 2.09
N GLU A 68 -5.76 -3.92 1.99
CA GLU A 68 -6.54 -4.46 0.89
C GLU A 68 -6.16 -3.82 -0.45
N ILE A 69 -6.02 -2.50 -0.48
CA ILE A 69 -5.58 -1.77 -1.67
C ILE A 69 -4.15 -2.19 -2.06
N ASP A 70 -3.27 -2.32 -1.07
CA ASP A 70 -1.90 -2.74 -1.31
C ASP A 70 -1.83 -4.13 -1.94
N ASN A 71 -2.59 -5.09 -1.41
CA ASN A 71 -2.66 -6.44 -1.95
C ASN A 71 -3.22 -6.47 -3.37
N ARG A 72 -4.29 -5.72 -3.61
CA ARG A 72 -4.90 -5.61 -4.93
C ARG A 72 -3.93 -5.04 -5.95
N ALA A 73 -3.25 -3.96 -5.59
CA ALA A 73 -2.27 -3.32 -6.46
C ALA A 73 -1.08 -4.25 -6.74
N ALA A 74 -0.57 -4.92 -5.72
CA ALA A 74 0.55 -5.85 -5.87
C ALA A 74 0.20 -7.02 -6.78
N GLU A 75 -0.97 -7.61 -6.61
CA GLU A 75 -1.45 -8.71 -7.47
C GLU A 75 -1.61 -8.26 -8.91
N MET A 76 -2.19 -7.09 -9.12
CA MET A 76 -2.36 -6.51 -10.45
C MET A 76 -1.00 -6.25 -11.11
N PHE A 77 -0.08 -5.68 -10.35
CA PHE A 77 1.27 -5.41 -10.84
C PHE A 77 1.99 -6.69 -11.29
N ASP A 78 1.97 -7.73 -10.45
CA ASP A 78 2.61 -9.00 -10.78
C ASP A 78 2.00 -9.64 -12.02
N ARG A 79 0.68 -9.61 -12.12
CA ARG A 79 -0.04 -10.14 -13.28
C ARG A 79 0.31 -9.38 -14.54
N LEU A 80 0.35 -8.05 -14.48
CA LEU A 80 0.70 -7.21 -15.64
C LEU A 80 2.14 -7.43 -16.07
N VAL A 81 3.07 -7.53 -15.13
CA VAL A 81 4.47 -7.80 -15.46
C VAL A 81 4.60 -9.12 -16.21
N LYS A 82 3.94 -10.19 -15.72
CA LYS A 82 3.97 -11.49 -16.39
C LYS A 82 3.35 -11.44 -17.77
N GLN A 83 2.18 -10.83 -17.90
CA GLN A 83 1.47 -10.72 -19.18
C GLN A 83 2.27 -9.93 -20.19
N LEU A 84 2.84 -8.81 -19.82
CA LEU A 84 3.65 -7.99 -20.70
C LEU A 84 4.94 -8.70 -21.11
N ALA A 85 5.57 -9.40 -20.18
CA ALA A 85 6.78 -10.18 -20.48
C ALA A 85 6.50 -11.29 -21.49
N GLU A 86 5.40 -12.02 -21.31
CA GLU A 86 4.99 -13.06 -22.26
C GLU A 86 4.66 -12.49 -23.63
N LYS A 87 3.92 -11.39 -23.66
CA LYS A 87 3.51 -10.73 -24.90
C LYS A 87 4.71 -10.22 -25.70
N GLU A 88 5.74 -9.73 -25.03
CA GLU A 88 6.92 -9.17 -25.68
C GLU A 88 8.06 -10.19 -25.82
N GLY A 89 7.83 -11.44 -25.43
CA GLY A 89 8.81 -12.51 -25.58
C GLY A 89 10.04 -12.39 -24.69
N ILE A 90 9.91 -11.73 -23.57
CA ILE A 90 11.01 -11.57 -22.61
C ILE A 90 11.04 -12.79 -21.69
N THR A 91 12.00 -13.66 -21.90
CA THR A 91 12.07 -14.97 -21.26
C THR A 91 13.38 -15.14 -20.48
N GLU A 92 13.43 -16.22 -19.67
CA GLU A 92 14.67 -16.63 -19.01
C GLU A 92 15.79 -16.92 -20.01
N GLN A 93 15.44 -17.34 -21.21
CA GLN A 93 16.42 -17.57 -22.28
C GLN A 93 17.10 -16.27 -22.68
N LEU A 94 16.37 -15.17 -22.80
CA LEU A 94 16.93 -13.85 -23.06
C LEU A 94 17.87 -13.43 -21.95
N LYS A 95 17.49 -13.69 -20.71
CA LYS A 95 18.31 -13.38 -19.53
C LYS A 95 19.65 -14.12 -19.59
N ALA A 96 19.63 -15.37 -20.02
CA ALA A 96 20.85 -16.18 -20.16
C ALA A 96 21.74 -15.72 -21.32
N GLN A 97 21.15 -15.27 -22.43
CA GLN A 97 21.87 -14.84 -23.61
C GLN A 97 22.41 -13.42 -23.53
N ASP A 98 21.58 -12.50 -23.00
CA ASP A 98 21.92 -11.07 -22.88
C ASP A 98 21.25 -10.49 -21.64
N GLN A 99 21.95 -10.54 -20.53
CA GLN A 99 21.45 -10.09 -19.24
C GLN A 99 21.11 -8.58 -19.24
N MET A 100 21.90 -7.78 -19.91
CA MET A 100 21.67 -6.33 -19.95
C MET A 100 20.41 -5.97 -20.71
N ALA A 101 20.17 -6.63 -21.83
CA ALA A 101 18.93 -6.46 -22.61
C ALA A 101 17.71 -6.91 -21.80
N TRP A 102 17.82 -8.03 -21.07
CA TRP A 102 16.77 -8.53 -20.21
C TRP A 102 16.43 -7.54 -19.09
N VAL A 103 17.47 -6.99 -18.42
CA VAL A 103 17.27 -6.01 -17.34
C VAL A 103 16.56 -4.75 -17.87
N GLY A 104 17.00 -4.22 -19.00
CA GLY A 104 16.40 -3.04 -19.61
C GLY A 104 14.95 -3.28 -20.00
N ALA A 105 14.65 -4.43 -20.61
CA ALA A 105 13.30 -4.80 -21.00
C ALA A 105 12.37 -4.97 -19.79
N MET A 106 12.85 -5.65 -18.75
CA MET A 106 12.06 -5.84 -17.52
C MET A 106 11.81 -4.53 -16.78
N ASN A 107 12.79 -3.63 -16.75
CA ASN A 107 12.58 -2.31 -16.14
C ASN A 107 11.51 -1.51 -16.89
N ASN A 108 11.52 -1.58 -18.22
CA ASN A 108 10.50 -0.94 -19.04
C ASN A 108 9.10 -1.51 -18.75
N ILE A 109 9.00 -2.84 -18.67
CA ILE A 109 7.74 -3.52 -18.34
C ILE A 109 7.24 -3.12 -16.96
N ARG A 110 8.12 -3.10 -15.96
CA ARG A 110 7.74 -2.71 -14.60
C ARG A 110 7.25 -1.28 -14.54
N ASN A 111 7.89 -0.37 -15.25
CA ASN A 111 7.46 1.03 -15.31
C ASN A 111 6.08 1.17 -15.92
N ARG A 112 5.82 0.46 -17.03
CA ARG A 112 4.48 0.47 -17.66
C ARG A 112 3.42 -0.16 -16.78
N ALA A 113 3.72 -1.27 -16.12
CA ALA A 113 2.80 -1.90 -15.18
C ALA A 113 2.49 -0.98 -14.00
N GLU A 114 3.50 -0.30 -13.48
CA GLU A 114 3.33 0.66 -12.39
C GLU A 114 2.40 1.81 -12.80
N GLU A 115 2.55 2.35 -13.99
CA GLU A 115 1.68 3.41 -14.50
C GLU A 115 0.22 2.95 -14.58
N ILE A 116 0.01 1.72 -15.06
CA ILE A 116 -1.34 1.16 -15.18
C ILE A 116 -1.96 0.96 -13.79
N VAL A 117 -1.22 0.39 -12.84
CA VAL A 117 -1.71 0.19 -11.47
C VAL A 117 -2.01 1.51 -10.81
N ASN A 118 -1.15 2.50 -10.95
CA ASN A 118 -1.38 3.84 -10.42
C ASN A 118 -2.69 4.43 -10.94
N ALA A 119 -2.92 4.32 -12.26
CA ALA A 119 -4.11 4.88 -12.88
C ALA A 119 -5.39 4.15 -12.47
N GLU A 120 -5.34 2.82 -12.33
CA GLU A 120 -6.55 2.02 -12.10
C GLU A 120 -6.88 1.80 -10.62
N VAL A 121 -5.88 1.75 -9.75
CA VAL A 121 -6.08 1.41 -8.34
C VAL A 121 -5.76 2.59 -7.42
N ILE A 122 -4.61 3.21 -7.61
CA ILE A 122 -4.10 4.21 -6.66
C ILE A 122 -4.77 5.57 -6.85
N PHE A 123 -4.84 6.07 -8.08
CA PHE A 123 -5.37 7.39 -8.41
C PHE A 123 -6.75 7.37 -9.06
N ALA A 124 -7.42 6.24 -8.97
CA ALA A 124 -8.77 6.08 -9.52
C ALA A 124 -9.81 6.90 -8.76
#